data_b2ca21e5da7e7a50e0bef25cf0bc456f
#
_entry.id   b2ca21e5da7e7a50e0bef25cf0bc456f
#
_cell.length_a   1.000
_cell.length_b   1.000
_cell.length_c   1.000
_cell.angle_alpha   90.00
_cell.angle_beta   90.00
_cell.angle_gamma   90.00
#
_symmetry.space_group_name_H-M   'P 1'
#
loop_
_entity.id
_entity.type
_entity.pdbx_description
1 polymer ?
#
loop_
_entity_poly.entity_id
_entity_poly.type
_entity_poly.pdbx_seq_one_letter_code
_entity_poly.pdbx_strand_id
1 'polypeptide(L)'
;MIIALIASPERSAASDIWPFNAKKRQQEAVEQVRQEASAREAQLLRQIDSLQIEIRKQADSIAAIEASVRGRGHTGAVSDDGYWSDHFDSMSLRERDSLLSNWYEKTSISSFENFFDEYINIDSAWTPNAENELPDSVYEQRLKSIFSPVHLPYNDIVKKYIVKYTSSPNGLISRMLGLSQYYFPMIEQELIKAGLPVELRILPIIESALQPTAKSRAAAVGLWQFVYPTGKAYGLEINTFVDERCDPLQSTRAACRMLKDLYKMFGDWSLAIAAYNCGPGNVNKAIARAGAKGTFWDIYNYLPRETRGYVPAFIAATYAFHYYNQHGINVTAPPMPVATDTIMVSNVMHLEQVASTIDIPIETLRQLNPQYRLDIIPAATKSYPLTLPIRDLSHYIASEADIKNKDSIYLKEYIDPRKVDSIRVAENTSKSITHTVRSGETLGGIARKYGVSTRQIMQWNNLKNANKLRIGQRLRIERRR
;
A
#
# COMPACT_ATOMS: atom_id res chain seq x y z
N MET A 1 -24.72 -0.19 -20.53
CA MET A 1 -25.15 -1.50 -21.08
C MET A 1 -26.32 -1.21 -22.03
N ILE A 2 -26.01 -1.08 -23.32
CA ILE A 2 -27.02 -0.90 -24.37
C ILE A 2 -26.96 -2.16 -25.21
N ILE A 3 -28.00 -2.99 -25.10
CA ILE A 3 -28.16 -4.21 -25.88
C ILE A 3 -28.87 -3.81 -27.17
N ALA A 4 -28.24 -4.09 -28.31
CA ALA A 4 -28.84 -3.95 -29.64
C ALA A 4 -29.78 -5.12 -29.87
N LEU A 5 -31.06 -4.83 -30.12
CA LEU A 5 -32.03 -5.76 -30.68
C LEU A 5 -31.92 -5.69 -32.19
N ILE A 6 -31.48 -6.78 -32.81
CA ILE A 6 -31.54 -7.00 -34.26
C ILE A 6 -32.87 -7.72 -34.54
N ALA A 7 -33.78 -7.06 -35.22
CA ALA A 7 -34.97 -7.68 -35.82
C ALA A 7 -34.73 -7.86 -37.30
N SER A 8 -34.98 -9.08 -37.78
CA SER A 8 -34.88 -9.49 -39.16
C SER A 8 -35.90 -8.78 -40.08
N PRO A 9 -35.61 -8.54 -41.36
CA PRO A 9 -36.54 -7.87 -42.26
C PRO A 9 -37.38 -8.88 -43.04
N GLU A 10 -38.70 -8.81 -42.87
CA GLU A 10 -39.62 -9.29 -43.94
C GLU A 10 -39.70 -8.26 -45.04
N ARG A 11 -39.53 -8.75 -46.28
CA ARG A 11 -39.65 -7.97 -47.53
C ARG A 11 -41.11 -7.73 -47.86
N SER A 12 -41.52 -6.47 -47.94
CA SER A 12 -42.61 -6.07 -48.84
C SER A 12 -42.25 -4.76 -49.56
N ALA A 13 -42.47 -4.76 -50.85
CA ALA A 13 -42.12 -3.69 -51.79
C ALA A 13 -43.03 -2.46 -51.62
N ALA A 14 -42.42 -1.29 -51.48
CA ALA A 14 -42.96 0.00 -51.91
C ALA A 14 -41.85 1.05 -51.93
N SER A 15 -41.37 1.32 -53.13
CA SER A 15 -40.83 2.57 -53.73
C SER A 15 -40.44 3.78 -52.88
N ASP A 16 -39.19 4.19 -53.03
CA ASP A 16 -38.73 5.56 -53.28
C ASP A 16 -39.26 6.74 -52.47
N ILE A 17 -39.00 6.79 -51.18
CA ILE A 17 -38.91 8.05 -50.39
C ILE A 17 -37.93 7.80 -49.23
N TRP A 18 -36.64 7.54 -49.46
CA TRP A 18 -35.78 7.17 -48.39
C TRP A 18 -34.35 7.71 -48.56
N PRO A 19 -34.08 8.97 -48.25
CA PRO A 19 -33.04 9.25 -47.24
C PRO A 19 -33.28 10.49 -46.40
N PHE A 20 -34.24 11.34 -46.67
CA PHE A 20 -34.43 12.60 -45.95
C PHE A 20 -35.00 12.40 -44.53
N ASN A 21 -35.88 11.42 -44.31
CA ASN A 21 -36.51 11.16 -43.02
C ASN A 21 -35.60 10.44 -42.03
N ALA A 22 -34.61 9.68 -42.48
CA ALA A 22 -33.68 8.99 -41.58
C ALA A 22 -32.67 9.96 -40.93
N LYS A 23 -32.15 10.91 -41.71
CA LYS A 23 -31.27 11.97 -41.18
C LYS A 23 -32.00 12.88 -40.19
N LYS A 24 -33.24 13.22 -40.47
CA LYS A 24 -34.05 14.06 -39.58
C LYS A 24 -34.34 13.35 -38.27
N ARG A 25 -34.74 12.08 -38.30
CA ARG A 25 -34.94 11.27 -37.08
C ARG A 25 -33.66 11.05 -36.27
N GLN A 26 -32.53 10.90 -36.94
CA GLN A 26 -31.22 10.78 -36.28
C GLN A 26 -30.81 12.09 -35.63
N GLN A 27 -31.06 13.24 -36.26
CA GLN A 27 -30.82 14.56 -35.66
C GLN A 27 -31.77 14.83 -34.48
N GLU A 28 -33.03 14.48 -34.57
CA GLU A 28 -34.01 14.60 -33.48
C GLU A 28 -33.63 13.71 -32.29
N ALA A 29 -33.18 12.46 -32.53
CA ALA A 29 -32.70 11.56 -31.45
C ALA A 29 -31.41 12.07 -30.79
N VAL A 30 -30.46 12.62 -31.52
CA VAL A 30 -29.25 13.25 -30.99
C VAL A 30 -29.58 14.47 -30.13
N GLU A 31 -30.52 15.31 -30.60
CA GLU A 31 -30.96 16.50 -29.87
C GLU A 31 -31.70 16.11 -28.56
N GLN A 32 -32.52 15.06 -28.62
CA GLN A 32 -33.20 14.53 -27.43
C GLN A 32 -32.20 13.99 -26.39
N VAL A 33 -31.20 13.21 -26.80
CA VAL A 33 -30.12 12.71 -25.90
C VAL A 33 -29.33 13.89 -25.33
N ARG A 34 -29.08 14.94 -26.09
CA ARG A 34 -28.39 16.15 -25.66
C ARG A 34 -29.21 16.93 -24.60
N GLN A 35 -30.52 17.02 -24.78
CA GLN A 35 -31.43 17.66 -23.82
C GLN A 35 -31.54 16.84 -22.53
N GLU A 36 -31.63 15.52 -22.63
CA GLU A 36 -31.65 14.62 -21.48
C GLU A 36 -30.33 14.68 -20.70
N ALA A 37 -29.17 14.71 -21.38
CA ALA A 37 -27.86 14.88 -20.76
C ALA A 37 -27.74 16.22 -20.04
N SER A 38 -28.15 17.31 -20.65
CA SER A 38 -28.17 18.65 -20.05
C SER A 38 -29.09 18.75 -18.84
N ALA A 39 -30.28 18.13 -18.91
CA ALA A 39 -31.21 18.07 -17.77
C ALA A 39 -30.63 17.28 -16.59
N ARG A 40 -29.92 16.17 -16.88
CA ARG A 40 -29.25 15.34 -15.88
C ARG A 40 -28.08 16.05 -15.23
N GLU A 41 -27.29 16.79 -16.04
CA GLU A 41 -26.21 17.65 -15.54
C GLU A 41 -26.72 18.74 -14.59
N ALA A 42 -27.80 19.43 -14.98
CA ALA A 42 -28.45 20.44 -14.15
C ALA A 42 -29.06 19.85 -12.85
N GLN A 43 -29.49 18.59 -12.87
CA GLN A 43 -29.95 17.88 -11.69
C GLN A 43 -28.79 17.53 -10.75
N LEU A 44 -27.68 17.05 -11.31
CA LEU A 44 -26.47 16.74 -10.54
C LEU A 44 -25.87 17.99 -9.87
N LEU A 45 -25.82 19.11 -10.60
CA LEU A 45 -25.35 20.39 -10.04
C LEU A 45 -26.22 20.83 -8.86
N ARG A 46 -27.55 20.72 -8.95
CA ARG A 46 -28.44 21.02 -7.81
C ARG A 46 -28.22 20.09 -6.62
N GLN A 47 -27.90 18.81 -6.86
CA GLN A 47 -27.58 17.88 -5.77
C GLN A 47 -26.23 18.24 -5.11
N ILE A 48 -25.23 18.63 -5.89
CA ILE A 48 -23.94 19.11 -5.38
C ILE A 48 -24.15 20.35 -4.51
N ASP A 49 -24.91 21.34 -4.98
CA ASP A 49 -25.20 22.56 -4.22
C ASP A 49 -25.91 22.24 -2.89
N SER A 50 -26.88 21.31 -2.93
CA SER A 50 -27.59 20.92 -1.71
C SER A 50 -26.69 20.20 -0.70
N LEU A 51 -25.77 19.35 -1.17
CA LEU A 51 -24.77 18.67 -0.34
C LEU A 51 -23.75 19.67 0.25
N GLN A 52 -23.33 20.66 -0.53
CA GLN A 52 -22.43 21.70 -0.04
C GLN A 52 -23.07 22.54 1.07
N ILE A 53 -24.37 22.84 0.95
CA ILE A 53 -25.13 23.54 2.00
C ILE A 53 -25.20 22.67 3.26
N GLU A 54 -25.43 21.37 3.12
CA GLU A 54 -25.52 20.45 4.26
C GLU A 54 -24.16 20.29 4.97
N ILE A 55 -23.07 20.15 4.21
CA ILE A 55 -21.69 20.13 4.72
C ILE A 55 -21.38 21.41 5.49
N ARG A 56 -21.80 22.57 4.96
CA ARG A 56 -21.62 23.87 5.63
C ARG A 56 -22.37 23.96 6.96
N LYS A 57 -23.62 23.48 6.99
CA LYS A 57 -24.41 23.42 8.24
C LYS A 57 -23.77 22.47 9.28
N GLN A 58 -23.24 21.34 8.85
CA GLN A 58 -22.52 20.42 9.74
C GLN A 58 -21.23 21.05 10.27
N ALA A 59 -20.46 21.75 9.43
CA ALA A 59 -19.27 22.48 9.85
C ALA A 59 -19.61 23.58 10.87
N ASP A 60 -20.67 24.35 10.63
CA ASP A 60 -21.14 25.39 11.58
C ASP A 60 -21.59 24.76 12.91
N SER A 61 -22.23 23.60 12.87
CA SER A 61 -22.64 22.85 14.06
C SER A 61 -21.44 22.33 14.85
N ILE A 62 -20.41 21.82 14.19
CA ILE A 62 -19.16 21.40 14.81
C ILE A 62 -18.46 22.61 15.46
N ALA A 63 -18.35 23.73 14.76
CA ALA A 63 -17.76 24.97 15.29
C ALA A 63 -18.54 25.49 16.53
N ALA A 64 -19.87 25.36 16.54
CA ALA A 64 -20.69 25.72 17.69
C ALA A 64 -20.46 24.79 18.88
N ILE A 65 -20.28 23.49 18.65
CA ILE A 65 -19.95 22.51 19.68
C ILE A 65 -18.56 22.80 20.24
N GLU A 66 -17.56 23.05 19.39
CA GLU A 66 -16.21 23.39 19.79
C GLU A 66 -16.18 24.69 20.63
N ALA A 67 -16.95 25.72 20.23
CA ALA A 67 -17.09 26.95 21.00
C ALA A 67 -17.75 26.71 22.37
N SER A 68 -18.75 25.81 22.43
CA SER A 68 -19.42 25.46 23.70
C SER A 68 -18.52 24.66 24.65
N VAL A 69 -17.63 23.84 24.09
CA VAL A 69 -16.62 23.07 24.87
C VAL A 69 -15.55 24.00 25.42
N ARG A 70 -15.08 24.99 24.65
CA ARG A 70 -14.13 26.01 25.10
C ARG A 70 -14.67 26.92 26.22
N GLY A 71 -16.00 27.10 26.29
CA GLY A 71 -16.66 27.94 27.29
C GLY A 71 -16.95 27.28 28.64
N ARG A 72 -16.74 25.97 28.81
CA ARG A 72 -16.91 25.25 30.07
C ARG A 72 -15.52 24.93 30.66
N GLY A 73 -15.14 25.75 31.63
CA GLY A 73 -13.89 25.63 32.35
C GLY A 73 -13.61 24.22 32.89
N HIS A 74 -12.40 23.84 32.77
CA HIS A 74 -11.67 22.66 33.24
C HIS A 74 -12.25 21.97 34.48
N THR A 75 -12.67 20.72 34.33
CA THR A 75 -12.34 19.63 35.24
C THR A 75 -12.35 18.30 34.45
N GLY A 76 -11.17 17.71 34.23
CA GLY A 76 -10.94 16.30 34.04
C GLY A 76 -11.26 15.67 32.68
N ALA A 77 -10.24 15.34 31.99
CA ALA A 77 -10.05 14.57 30.75
C ALA A 77 -9.71 15.45 29.53
N VAL A 78 -8.45 15.82 29.45
CA VAL A 78 -7.85 16.38 28.23
C VAL A 78 -7.83 15.28 27.18
N SER A 79 -8.57 15.46 26.09
CA SER A 79 -8.33 14.70 24.88
C SER A 79 -6.91 15.05 24.38
N ASP A 80 -6.08 14.03 24.19
CA ASP A 80 -4.64 14.11 23.92
C ASP A 80 -4.28 14.83 22.61
N ASP A 81 -5.29 15.07 21.75
CA ASP A 81 -5.11 15.55 20.38
C ASP A 81 -4.72 17.04 20.28
N GLY A 82 -5.21 17.88 21.19
CA GLY A 82 -4.87 19.30 21.25
C GLY A 82 -3.48 19.57 21.88
N TYR A 83 -3.08 18.76 22.86
CA TYR A 83 -1.82 18.93 23.58
C TYR A 83 -0.60 18.68 22.67
N TRP A 84 -0.68 17.67 21.80
CA TRP A 84 0.44 17.35 20.91
C TRP A 84 0.61 18.33 19.77
N SER A 85 -0.48 18.90 19.18
CA SER A 85 -0.35 19.88 18.12
C SER A 85 0.26 21.19 18.64
N ASP A 86 -0.23 21.70 19.77
CA ASP A 86 0.26 22.96 20.34
C ASP A 86 1.68 22.81 20.90
N HIS A 87 2.00 21.65 21.47
CA HIS A 87 3.33 21.37 22.00
C HIS A 87 4.35 21.14 20.86
N PHE A 88 3.94 20.41 19.80
CA PHE A 88 4.79 20.20 18.63
C PHE A 88 5.09 21.52 17.90
N ASP A 89 4.12 22.42 17.79
CA ASP A 89 4.29 23.73 17.16
C ASP A 89 5.15 24.70 17.99
N SER A 90 5.25 24.51 19.31
CA SER A 90 6.12 25.27 20.19
C SER A 90 7.58 24.80 20.21
N MET A 91 7.86 23.59 19.69
CA MET A 91 9.21 23.03 19.64
C MET A 91 10.05 23.66 18.54
N SER A 92 11.36 23.81 18.77
CA SER A 92 12.32 24.13 17.72
C SER A 92 12.40 23.02 16.68
N LEU A 93 12.81 23.33 15.45
CA LEU A 93 13.04 22.35 14.39
C LEU A 93 13.88 21.16 14.84
N ARG A 94 14.98 21.42 15.58
CA ARG A 94 15.89 20.38 16.07
C ARG A 94 15.23 19.44 17.08
N GLU A 95 14.35 19.97 17.93
CA GLU A 95 13.59 19.15 18.87
C GLU A 95 12.54 18.31 18.15
N ARG A 96 11.86 18.88 17.15
CA ARG A 96 10.91 18.15 16.29
C ARG A 96 11.60 17.02 15.50
N ASP A 97 12.75 17.30 14.88
CA ASP A 97 13.54 16.29 14.17
C ASP A 97 14.00 15.17 15.10
N SER A 98 14.47 15.53 16.31
CA SER A 98 14.90 14.54 17.31
C SER A 98 13.73 13.67 17.79
N LEU A 99 12.56 14.28 18.01
CA LEU A 99 11.36 13.56 18.43
C LEU A 99 10.89 12.59 17.34
N LEU A 100 10.87 13.04 16.09
CA LEU A 100 10.50 12.24 14.94
C LEU A 100 11.49 11.10 14.70
N SER A 101 12.80 11.39 14.73
CA SER A 101 13.85 10.37 14.59
C SER A 101 13.77 9.33 15.68
N ASN A 102 13.61 9.73 16.94
CA ASN A 102 13.44 8.81 18.07
C ASN A 102 12.18 7.95 17.95
N TRP A 103 11.08 8.53 17.44
CA TRP A 103 9.85 7.79 17.21
C TRP A 103 10.06 6.73 16.12
N TYR A 104 10.75 7.11 15.01
CA TYR A 104 11.07 6.19 13.91
C TYR A 104 12.03 5.10 14.34
N GLU A 105 13.10 5.39 15.08
CA GLU A 105 14.02 4.37 15.61
C GLU A 105 13.28 3.36 16.50
N LYS A 106 12.37 3.83 17.36
CA LYS A 106 11.56 2.96 18.22
C LYS A 106 10.50 2.15 17.46
N THR A 107 10.11 2.59 16.27
CA THR A 107 9.14 1.91 15.40
C THR A 107 9.76 1.18 14.23
N SER A 108 11.11 1.27 14.06
CA SER A 108 11.83 0.78 12.89
C SER A 108 12.00 -0.75 12.82
N ILE A 109 12.60 -1.20 11.75
CA ILE A 109 12.66 -2.54 11.14
C ILE A 109 12.99 -3.70 12.11
N SER A 110 13.78 -3.49 13.18
CA SER A 110 14.00 -4.54 14.19
C SER A 110 12.71 -4.94 14.90
N SER A 111 11.76 -3.99 15.01
CA SER A 111 10.42 -4.26 15.53
C SER A 111 9.51 -4.93 14.50
N PHE A 112 9.73 -4.73 13.18
CA PHE A 112 8.91 -5.37 12.14
C PHE A 112 9.23 -6.86 11.97
N GLU A 113 10.49 -7.26 11.94
CA GLU A 113 10.87 -8.69 11.91
C GLU A 113 10.34 -9.42 13.15
N ASN A 114 10.49 -8.80 14.34
CA ASN A 114 9.93 -9.32 15.56
C ASN A 114 8.40 -9.38 15.51
N PHE A 115 7.75 -8.39 14.88
CA PHE A 115 6.29 -8.39 14.69
C PHE A 115 5.84 -9.57 13.84
N PHE A 116 6.48 -9.82 12.69
CA PHE A 116 6.11 -10.91 11.81
C PHE A 116 6.24 -12.28 12.52
N ASP A 117 7.37 -12.51 13.20
CA ASP A 117 7.59 -13.76 13.94
C ASP A 117 6.66 -13.85 15.16
N GLU A 118 6.34 -12.75 15.80
CA GLU A 118 5.52 -12.73 17.03
C GLU A 118 4.02 -12.77 16.75
N TYR A 119 3.52 -12.13 15.69
CA TYR A 119 2.09 -11.94 15.44
C TYR A 119 1.54 -12.70 14.23
N ILE A 120 2.39 -13.11 13.28
CA ILE A 120 1.97 -13.90 12.10
C ILE A 120 2.39 -15.36 12.26
N ASN A 121 3.62 -15.61 12.70
CA ASN A 121 4.16 -16.95 12.92
C ASN A 121 4.07 -17.39 14.39
N ILE A 122 2.92 -17.16 15.04
CA ILE A 122 2.75 -17.53 16.45
C ILE A 122 3.19 -18.99 16.67
N ASP A 123 4.13 -19.18 17.60
CA ASP A 123 4.59 -20.50 17.96
C ASP A 123 3.41 -21.40 18.40
N SER A 124 3.37 -22.62 17.88
CA SER A 124 2.35 -23.60 18.26
C SER A 124 2.34 -23.88 19.76
N ALA A 125 3.49 -23.74 20.42
CA ALA A 125 3.64 -23.90 21.86
C ALA A 125 3.21 -22.68 22.67
N TRP A 126 3.01 -21.50 22.03
CA TRP A 126 2.52 -20.31 22.73
C TRP A 126 1.09 -20.55 23.23
N THR A 127 0.88 -20.34 24.51
CA THR A 127 -0.43 -20.40 25.16
C THR A 127 -0.80 -19.03 25.70
N PRO A 128 -2.06 -18.59 25.51
CA PRO A 128 -2.54 -17.36 26.15
C PRO A 128 -2.43 -17.41 27.67
N ASN A 129 -2.24 -16.26 28.30
CA ASN A 129 -2.46 -16.14 29.75
C ASN A 129 -3.98 -16.11 30.00
N ALA A 130 -4.48 -17.02 30.83
CA ALA A 130 -5.90 -17.18 31.14
C ALA A 130 -6.56 -15.89 31.69
N GLU A 131 -5.80 -15.02 32.37
CA GLU A 131 -6.28 -13.73 32.88
C GLU A 131 -6.73 -12.75 31.77
N ASN A 132 -6.22 -12.92 30.55
CA ASN A 132 -6.51 -12.06 29.41
C ASN A 132 -7.55 -12.64 28.45
N GLU A 133 -8.10 -13.81 28.76
CA GLU A 133 -9.08 -14.49 27.93
C GLU A 133 -10.52 -14.10 28.31
N LEU A 134 -11.30 -13.75 27.32
CA LEU A 134 -12.76 -13.66 27.42
C LEU A 134 -13.39 -15.03 27.13
N PRO A 135 -14.64 -15.25 27.53
CA PRO A 135 -15.38 -16.45 27.11
C PRO A 135 -15.47 -16.55 25.58
N ASP A 136 -15.36 -17.77 25.05
CA ASP A 136 -15.42 -18.04 23.61
C ASP A 136 -16.64 -17.45 22.92
N SER A 137 -17.80 -17.51 23.60
CA SER A 137 -19.05 -16.92 23.11
C SER A 137 -18.94 -15.41 22.84
N VAL A 138 -18.13 -14.69 23.61
CA VAL A 138 -17.91 -13.23 23.43
C VAL A 138 -17.12 -12.98 22.13
N TYR A 139 -16.03 -13.71 21.90
CA TYR A 139 -15.25 -13.58 20.68
C TYR A 139 -16.08 -13.93 19.44
N GLU A 140 -16.80 -15.06 19.50
CA GLU A 140 -17.65 -15.51 18.40
C GLU A 140 -18.77 -14.51 18.09
N GLN A 141 -19.46 -13.99 19.10
CA GLN A 141 -20.51 -12.98 18.94
C GLN A 141 -19.96 -11.68 18.35
N ARG A 142 -18.80 -11.22 18.84
CA ARG A 142 -18.15 -10.02 18.35
C ARG A 142 -17.72 -10.16 16.87
N LEU A 143 -17.12 -11.28 16.48
CA LEU A 143 -16.76 -11.54 15.07
C LEU A 143 -18.00 -11.57 14.17
N LYS A 144 -19.11 -12.21 14.62
CA LYS A 144 -20.39 -12.22 13.89
C LYS A 144 -21.02 -10.84 13.77
N SER A 145 -20.72 -9.94 14.69
CA SER A 145 -21.24 -8.56 14.69
C SER A 145 -20.49 -7.62 13.75
N ILE A 146 -19.29 -8.03 13.27
CA ILE A 146 -18.53 -7.26 12.27
C ILE A 146 -19.19 -7.54 10.90
N PHE A 147 -19.86 -6.52 10.35
CA PHE A 147 -20.39 -6.61 9.00
C PHE A 147 -19.25 -6.56 8.00
N SER A 148 -18.98 -7.67 7.30
CA SER A 148 -17.86 -7.79 6.38
C SER A 148 -18.16 -8.77 5.24
N PRO A 149 -17.80 -8.43 3.97
CA PRO A 149 -17.80 -9.39 2.86
C PRO A 149 -16.73 -10.48 3.00
N VAL A 150 -15.68 -10.22 3.80
CA VAL A 150 -14.66 -11.22 4.14
C VAL A 150 -15.18 -12.09 5.28
N HIS A 151 -15.24 -13.39 5.07
CA HIS A 151 -15.69 -14.32 6.10
C HIS A 151 -14.71 -14.34 7.29
N LEU A 152 -15.23 -14.09 8.49
CA LEU A 152 -14.47 -13.98 9.74
C LEU A 152 -14.89 -15.09 10.72
N PRO A 153 -14.53 -16.36 10.48
CA PRO A 153 -14.96 -17.48 11.34
C PRO A 153 -14.22 -17.46 12.68
N TYR A 154 -14.90 -17.94 13.72
CA TYR A 154 -14.29 -18.23 15.01
C TYR A 154 -13.88 -19.70 15.09
N ASN A 155 -12.66 -19.96 15.55
CA ASN A 155 -12.14 -21.30 15.91
C ASN A 155 -10.93 -21.13 16.85
N ASP A 156 -10.40 -22.23 17.38
CA ASP A 156 -9.28 -22.20 18.34
C ASP A 156 -8.01 -21.53 17.79
N ILE A 157 -7.77 -21.66 16.48
CA ILE A 157 -6.62 -21.01 15.82
C ILE A 157 -6.84 -19.50 15.86
N VAL A 158 -7.99 -19.02 15.40
CA VAL A 158 -8.35 -17.59 15.37
C VAL A 158 -8.35 -17.01 16.78
N LYS A 159 -8.88 -17.74 17.79
CA LYS A 159 -8.84 -17.35 19.19
C LYS A 159 -7.42 -17.02 19.65
N LYS A 160 -6.45 -17.90 19.39
CA LYS A 160 -5.05 -17.69 19.76
C LYS A 160 -4.51 -16.35 19.20
N TYR A 161 -4.80 -16.06 17.93
CA TYR A 161 -4.39 -14.81 17.31
C TYR A 161 -5.09 -13.60 17.91
N ILE A 162 -6.41 -13.67 18.16
CA ILE A 162 -7.15 -12.57 18.79
C ILE A 162 -6.55 -12.25 20.16
N VAL A 163 -6.36 -13.25 21.03
CA VAL A 163 -5.76 -13.04 22.35
C VAL A 163 -4.37 -12.44 22.23
N LYS A 164 -3.54 -12.91 21.28
CA LYS A 164 -2.19 -12.36 21.06
C LYS A 164 -2.24 -10.88 20.66
N TYR A 165 -3.15 -10.49 19.75
CA TYR A 165 -3.29 -9.10 19.30
C TYR A 165 -3.86 -8.18 20.40
N THR A 166 -4.77 -8.68 21.21
CA THR A 166 -5.46 -7.86 22.24
C THR A 166 -4.74 -7.80 23.58
N SER A 167 -3.79 -8.73 23.87
CA SER A 167 -3.02 -8.77 25.10
C SER A 167 -1.55 -8.35 24.95
N SER A 168 -1.22 -7.65 23.83
CA SER A 168 0.17 -7.24 23.56
C SER A 168 0.66 -6.19 24.55
N PRO A 169 1.67 -6.48 25.37
CA PRO A 169 2.19 -5.53 26.36
C PRO A 169 3.01 -4.40 25.71
N ASN A 170 3.44 -4.56 24.45
CA ASN A 170 4.41 -3.67 23.81
C ASN A 170 3.81 -2.41 23.18
N GLY A 171 2.52 -2.17 23.34
CA GLY A 171 1.83 -1.01 22.74
C GLY A 171 1.87 -0.96 21.20
N LEU A 172 2.20 -2.09 20.54
CA LEU A 172 2.32 -2.14 19.08
C LEU A 172 0.97 -1.91 18.40
N ILE A 173 -0.09 -2.57 18.90
CA ILE A 173 -1.46 -2.35 18.39
C ILE A 173 -1.89 -0.91 18.61
N SER A 174 -1.57 -0.33 19.78
CA SER A 174 -1.81 1.07 20.12
C SER A 174 -1.18 2.03 19.08
N ARG A 175 0.06 1.79 18.69
CA ARG A 175 0.75 2.58 17.65
C ARG A 175 0.15 2.37 16.25
N MET A 176 -0.20 1.12 15.90
CA MET A 176 -0.85 0.84 14.60
C MET A 176 -2.23 1.48 14.49
N LEU A 177 -2.98 1.53 15.59
CA LEU A 177 -4.25 2.27 15.68
C LEU A 177 -4.03 3.77 15.42
N GLY A 178 -2.96 4.36 15.98
CA GLY A 178 -2.61 5.74 15.68
C GLY A 178 -2.25 5.97 14.22
N LEU A 179 -1.36 5.14 13.66
CA LEU A 179 -0.99 5.22 12.23
C LEU A 179 -2.17 4.99 11.29
N SER A 180 -3.15 4.18 11.69
CA SER A 180 -4.35 3.93 10.89
C SER A 180 -5.19 5.19 10.69
N GLN A 181 -5.20 6.12 11.64
CA GLN A 181 -5.90 7.40 11.48
C GLN A 181 -5.36 8.21 10.30
N TYR A 182 -4.07 8.07 9.99
CA TYR A 182 -3.44 8.72 8.85
C TYR A 182 -3.62 7.94 7.54
N TYR A 183 -3.37 6.62 7.55
CA TYR A 183 -3.33 5.84 6.30
C TYR A 183 -4.69 5.29 5.86
N PHE A 184 -5.59 4.93 6.79
CA PHE A 184 -6.85 4.27 6.44
C PHE A 184 -7.77 5.12 5.56
N PRO A 185 -7.95 6.44 5.76
CA PRO A 185 -8.82 7.22 4.88
C PRO A 185 -8.42 7.13 3.40
N MET A 186 -7.13 7.19 3.10
CA MET A 186 -6.61 7.05 1.74
C MET A 186 -6.76 5.61 1.22
N ILE A 187 -6.41 4.61 2.04
CA ILE A 187 -6.51 3.18 1.66
C ILE A 187 -7.97 2.81 1.37
N GLU A 188 -8.89 3.19 2.24
CA GLU A 188 -10.33 2.94 2.07
C GLU A 188 -10.87 3.57 0.79
N GLN A 189 -10.49 4.81 0.51
CA GLN A 189 -10.91 5.49 -0.71
C GLN A 189 -10.48 4.72 -1.96
N GLU A 190 -9.24 4.22 -2.02
CA GLU A 190 -8.76 3.45 -3.17
C GLU A 190 -9.39 2.05 -3.24
N LEU A 191 -9.67 1.39 -2.10
CA LEU A 191 -10.41 0.13 -2.06
C LEU A 191 -11.85 0.32 -2.59
N ILE A 192 -12.56 1.36 -2.14
CA ILE A 192 -13.91 1.70 -2.59
C ILE A 192 -13.91 1.99 -4.10
N LYS A 193 -12.98 2.82 -4.61
CA LYS A 193 -12.83 3.10 -6.05
C LYS A 193 -12.59 1.82 -6.86
N ALA A 194 -11.88 0.85 -6.31
CA ALA A 194 -11.62 -0.43 -6.95
C ALA A 194 -12.78 -1.42 -6.86
N GLY A 195 -13.83 -1.12 -6.06
CA GLY A 195 -14.96 -2.01 -5.77
C GLY A 195 -14.55 -3.21 -4.90
N LEU A 196 -13.64 -2.98 -3.94
CA LEU A 196 -13.10 -3.98 -3.03
C LEU A 196 -13.62 -3.75 -1.60
N PRO A 197 -13.69 -4.83 -0.77
CA PRO A 197 -14.04 -4.69 0.64
C PRO A 197 -13.07 -3.76 1.39
N VAL A 198 -13.63 -2.86 2.19
CA VAL A 198 -12.83 -1.91 2.99
C VAL A 198 -12.03 -2.58 4.10
N GLU A 199 -12.42 -3.77 4.52
CA GLU A 199 -11.71 -4.59 5.51
C GLU A 199 -10.31 -4.98 5.05
N LEU A 200 -10.06 -5.01 3.72
CA LEU A 200 -8.73 -5.26 3.17
C LEU A 200 -7.70 -4.19 3.56
N ARG A 201 -8.13 -3.04 4.12
CA ARG A 201 -7.26 -2.05 4.79
C ARG A 201 -6.43 -2.63 5.94
N ILE A 202 -6.84 -3.78 6.47
CA ILE A 202 -6.11 -4.50 7.52
C ILE A 202 -4.84 -5.19 6.98
N LEU A 203 -4.74 -5.47 5.68
CA LEU A 203 -3.55 -6.12 5.13
C LEU A 203 -2.24 -5.36 5.42
N PRO A 204 -2.12 -4.03 5.24
CA PRO A 204 -0.94 -3.28 5.64
C PRO A 204 -0.59 -3.38 7.13
N ILE A 205 -1.56 -3.67 8.00
CA ILE A 205 -1.29 -3.93 9.42
C ILE A 205 -0.41 -5.18 9.54
N ILE A 206 -0.82 -6.29 8.93
CA ILE A 206 -0.13 -7.58 9.03
C ILE A 206 1.10 -7.66 8.10
N GLU A 207 1.19 -6.83 7.07
CA GLU A 207 2.31 -6.79 6.14
C GLU A 207 3.49 -5.94 6.65
N SER A 208 3.22 -4.79 7.27
CA SER A 208 4.25 -3.80 7.59
C SER A 208 4.05 -3.07 8.91
N ALA A 209 3.04 -3.41 9.70
CA ALA A 209 2.61 -2.61 10.85
C ALA A 209 2.39 -1.12 10.46
N LEU A 210 1.87 -0.86 9.24
CA LEU A 210 1.67 0.45 8.62
C LEU A 210 2.96 1.26 8.42
N GLN A 211 4.11 0.62 8.22
CA GLN A 211 5.37 1.32 7.94
C GLN A 211 5.66 1.38 6.42
N PRO A 212 5.63 2.56 5.79
CA PRO A 212 5.80 2.69 4.34
C PRO A 212 7.22 2.38 3.85
N THR A 213 8.21 2.38 4.73
CA THR A 213 9.61 2.06 4.42
C THR A 213 10.02 0.67 4.89
N ALA A 214 9.09 -0.13 5.45
CA ALA A 214 9.39 -1.47 5.93
C ALA A 214 10.00 -2.33 4.82
N LYS A 215 11.02 -3.11 5.19
CA LYS A 215 11.72 -4.02 4.27
C LYS A 215 11.92 -5.38 4.92
N SER A 216 11.41 -6.43 4.28
CA SER A 216 11.58 -7.81 4.76
C SER A 216 12.88 -8.45 4.28
N ARG A 217 13.25 -9.59 4.91
CA ARG A 217 14.39 -10.44 4.45
C ARG A 217 14.25 -10.91 3.00
N ALA A 218 13.01 -11.08 2.52
CA ALA A 218 12.71 -11.42 1.14
C ALA A 218 12.79 -10.22 0.18
N ALA A 219 13.23 -9.05 0.65
CA ALA A 219 13.28 -7.78 -0.08
C ALA A 219 11.89 -7.28 -0.55
N ALA A 220 10.82 -7.69 0.12
CA ALA A 220 9.53 -7.03 0.02
C ALA A 220 9.60 -5.66 0.73
N VAL A 221 8.91 -4.64 0.19
CA VAL A 221 9.04 -3.25 0.64
C VAL A 221 7.67 -2.57 0.70
N GLY A 222 7.52 -1.68 1.69
CA GLY A 222 6.42 -0.74 1.78
C GLY A 222 5.23 -1.25 2.59
N LEU A 223 4.17 -0.43 2.66
CA LEU A 223 2.93 -0.77 3.38
C LEU A 223 2.37 -2.13 2.99
N TRP A 224 2.43 -2.46 1.70
CA TRP A 224 1.85 -3.63 1.06
C TRP A 224 2.86 -4.75 0.79
N GLN A 225 4.11 -4.60 1.23
CA GLN A 225 5.20 -5.56 1.11
C GLN A 225 5.38 -6.14 -0.32
N PHE A 226 5.35 -5.29 -1.32
CA PHE A 226 5.62 -5.72 -2.68
C PHE A 226 7.07 -6.16 -2.87
N VAL A 227 7.29 -7.37 -3.38
CA VAL A 227 8.59 -7.75 -3.94
C VAL A 227 8.79 -7.06 -5.29
N TYR A 228 10.04 -6.82 -5.69
CA TYR A 228 10.38 -6.07 -6.90
C TYR A 228 9.65 -6.55 -8.17
N PRO A 229 9.63 -7.87 -8.52
CA PRO A 229 8.96 -8.31 -9.74
C PRO A 229 7.45 -8.06 -9.73
N THR A 230 6.81 -8.28 -8.58
CA THR A 230 5.36 -8.09 -8.42
C THR A 230 5.02 -6.59 -8.50
N GLY A 231 5.78 -5.73 -7.81
CA GLY A 231 5.58 -4.27 -7.89
C GLY A 231 5.66 -3.77 -9.32
N LYS A 232 6.68 -4.21 -10.09
CA LYS A 232 6.80 -3.86 -11.51
C LYS A 232 5.64 -4.39 -12.37
N ALA A 233 5.18 -5.62 -12.11
CA ALA A 233 4.06 -6.23 -12.84
C ALA A 233 2.74 -5.45 -12.62
N TYR A 234 2.56 -4.88 -11.42
CA TYR A 234 1.42 -4.04 -11.09
C TYR A 234 1.66 -2.54 -11.30
N GLY A 235 2.69 -2.17 -12.07
CA GLY A 235 2.89 -0.83 -12.61
C GLY A 235 3.60 0.15 -11.70
N LEU A 236 4.23 -0.31 -10.60
CA LEU A 236 5.01 0.57 -9.72
C LEU A 236 6.33 0.98 -10.38
N GLU A 237 6.65 2.25 -10.29
CA GLU A 237 7.96 2.78 -10.66
C GLU A 237 8.98 2.41 -9.57
N ILE A 238 10.03 1.70 -9.98
CA ILE A 238 11.12 1.33 -9.08
C ILE A 238 12.42 1.54 -9.84
N ASN A 239 13.19 2.56 -9.43
CA ASN A 239 14.46 2.94 -10.03
C ASN A 239 15.43 3.46 -8.95
N THR A 240 16.52 4.12 -9.36
CA THR A 240 17.55 4.65 -8.45
C THR A 240 17.00 5.72 -7.50
N PHE A 241 16.08 6.57 -7.98
CA PHE A 241 15.57 7.73 -7.23
C PHE A 241 14.19 7.51 -6.64
N VAL A 242 13.39 6.64 -7.24
CA VAL A 242 12.00 6.40 -6.85
C VAL A 242 11.78 4.93 -6.56
N ASP A 243 11.09 4.65 -5.46
CA ASP A 243 10.56 3.34 -5.13
C ASP A 243 9.08 3.48 -4.71
N GLU A 244 8.17 3.39 -5.67
CA GLU A 244 6.73 3.53 -5.42
C GLU A 244 6.13 2.40 -4.57
N ARG A 245 6.92 1.38 -4.21
CA ARG A 245 6.51 0.42 -3.17
C ARG A 245 6.40 1.09 -1.81
N CYS A 246 7.20 2.14 -1.58
CA CYS A 246 7.15 2.99 -0.39
C CYS A 246 6.06 4.06 -0.48
N ASP A 247 5.59 4.42 -1.67
CA ASP A 247 4.51 5.40 -1.86
C ASP A 247 3.18 4.83 -1.34
N PRO A 248 2.55 5.41 -0.30
CA PRO A 248 1.32 4.86 0.26
C PRO A 248 0.18 4.78 -0.76
N LEU A 249 0.03 5.78 -1.64
CA LEU A 249 -1.06 5.85 -2.60
C LEU A 249 -0.82 4.91 -3.80
N GLN A 250 0.37 4.95 -4.41
CA GLN A 250 0.66 4.12 -5.58
C GLN A 250 0.71 2.63 -5.22
N SER A 251 1.32 2.28 -4.08
CA SER A 251 1.34 0.90 -3.61
C SER A 251 -0.05 0.38 -3.26
N THR A 252 -0.94 1.22 -2.68
CA THR A 252 -2.34 0.86 -2.44
C THR A 252 -3.08 0.59 -3.75
N ARG A 253 -2.91 1.44 -4.77
CA ARG A 253 -3.50 1.22 -6.10
C ARG A 253 -3.01 -0.07 -6.75
N ALA A 254 -1.74 -0.38 -6.61
CA ALA A 254 -1.17 -1.64 -7.09
C ALA A 254 -1.74 -2.84 -6.33
N ALA A 255 -1.86 -2.76 -5.00
CA ALA A 255 -2.46 -3.79 -4.16
C ALA A 255 -3.94 -4.03 -4.51
N CYS A 256 -4.71 -2.97 -4.75
CA CYS A 256 -6.10 -3.10 -5.20
C CYS A 256 -6.20 -3.89 -6.52
N ARG A 257 -5.32 -3.61 -7.49
CA ARG A 257 -5.28 -4.39 -8.74
C ARG A 257 -4.95 -5.85 -8.50
N MET A 258 -3.93 -6.14 -7.69
CA MET A 258 -3.51 -7.51 -7.34
C MET A 258 -4.62 -8.26 -6.61
N LEU A 259 -5.24 -7.67 -5.59
CA LEU A 259 -6.33 -8.28 -4.82
C LEU A 259 -7.55 -8.58 -5.70
N LYS A 260 -7.87 -7.69 -6.63
CA LYS A 260 -8.94 -7.89 -7.61
C LYS A 260 -8.67 -9.11 -8.53
N ASP A 261 -7.44 -9.26 -8.98
CA ASP A 261 -7.04 -10.39 -9.81
C ASP A 261 -7.06 -11.70 -9.03
N LEU A 262 -6.59 -11.69 -7.77
CA LEU A 262 -6.63 -12.85 -6.89
C LEU A 262 -8.07 -13.28 -6.56
N TYR A 263 -8.95 -12.31 -6.28
CA TYR A 263 -10.37 -12.61 -6.04
C TYR A 263 -11.07 -13.17 -7.29
N LYS A 264 -10.77 -12.64 -8.48
CA LYS A 264 -11.28 -13.23 -9.74
C LYS A 264 -10.85 -14.69 -9.92
N MET A 265 -9.64 -15.02 -9.46
CA MET A 265 -9.08 -16.38 -9.58
C MET A 265 -9.73 -17.38 -8.63
N PHE A 266 -9.98 -16.97 -7.39
CA PHE A 266 -10.40 -17.89 -6.34
C PHE A 266 -11.88 -17.76 -5.95
N GLY A 267 -12.53 -16.62 -6.17
CA GLY A 267 -13.93 -16.36 -5.79
C GLY A 267 -14.18 -16.30 -4.28
N ASP A 268 -13.12 -16.39 -3.47
CA ASP A 268 -13.15 -16.37 -2.01
C ASP A 268 -12.07 -15.44 -1.46
N TRP A 269 -12.43 -14.58 -0.52
CA TRP A 269 -11.49 -13.60 0.04
C TRP A 269 -10.41 -14.22 0.91
N SER A 270 -10.72 -15.27 1.67
CA SER A 270 -9.70 -15.93 2.50
C SER A 270 -8.64 -16.60 1.65
N LEU A 271 -9.04 -17.21 0.52
CA LEU A 271 -8.12 -17.76 -0.47
C LEU A 271 -7.34 -16.66 -1.20
N ALA A 272 -7.97 -15.54 -1.55
CA ALA A 272 -7.31 -14.40 -2.17
C ALA A 272 -6.27 -13.76 -1.23
N ILE A 273 -6.60 -13.61 0.06
CA ILE A 273 -5.69 -13.13 1.12
C ILE A 273 -4.51 -14.10 1.30
N ALA A 274 -4.77 -15.40 1.35
CA ALA A 274 -3.70 -16.41 1.40
C ALA A 274 -2.79 -16.36 0.15
N ALA A 275 -3.39 -16.17 -1.04
CA ALA A 275 -2.66 -16.07 -2.30
C ALA A 275 -1.87 -14.76 -2.41
N TYR A 276 -2.31 -13.68 -1.77
CA TYR A 276 -1.53 -12.44 -1.66
C TYR A 276 -0.19 -12.70 -0.97
N ASN A 277 -0.20 -13.45 0.14
CA ASN A 277 0.99 -13.79 0.92
C ASN A 277 1.91 -14.79 0.18
N CYS A 278 1.42 -15.95 -0.23
CA CYS A 278 2.27 -17.03 -0.76
C CYS A 278 2.26 -17.17 -2.29
N GLY A 279 1.49 -16.36 -2.97
CA GLY A 279 1.27 -16.44 -4.41
C GLY A 279 0.20 -17.48 -4.80
N PRO A 280 -0.53 -17.23 -5.90
CA PRO A 280 -1.65 -18.08 -6.35
C PRO A 280 -1.23 -19.53 -6.68
N GLY A 281 0.00 -19.72 -7.13
CA GLY A 281 0.53 -21.04 -7.43
C GLY A 281 0.61 -21.97 -6.21
N ASN A 282 0.93 -21.45 -5.03
CA ASN A 282 0.97 -22.24 -3.80
C ASN A 282 -0.43 -22.57 -3.28
N VAL A 283 -1.38 -21.63 -3.39
CA VAL A 283 -2.79 -21.88 -3.05
C VAL A 283 -3.37 -22.96 -3.98
N ASN A 284 -3.15 -22.89 -5.29
CA ASN A 284 -3.59 -23.91 -6.24
C ASN A 284 -3.00 -25.31 -5.94
N LYS A 285 -1.72 -25.38 -5.56
CA LYS A 285 -1.09 -26.64 -5.13
C LYS A 285 -1.74 -27.18 -3.84
N ALA A 286 -2.09 -26.31 -2.89
CA ALA A 286 -2.74 -26.70 -1.66
C ALA A 286 -4.16 -27.23 -1.93
N ILE A 287 -4.94 -26.57 -2.81
CA ILE A 287 -6.27 -27.03 -3.26
C ILE A 287 -6.16 -28.41 -3.92
N ALA A 288 -5.21 -28.59 -4.84
CA ALA A 288 -5.01 -29.88 -5.52
C ALA A 288 -4.64 -31.00 -4.53
N ARG A 289 -3.84 -30.70 -3.51
CA ARG A 289 -3.46 -31.71 -2.47
C ARG A 289 -4.62 -32.05 -1.52
N ALA A 290 -5.49 -31.08 -1.24
CA ALA A 290 -6.67 -31.30 -0.42
C ALA A 290 -7.77 -32.13 -1.14
N GLY A 291 -7.67 -32.29 -2.46
CA GLY A 291 -8.59 -33.11 -3.25
C GLY A 291 -9.97 -32.50 -3.48
N ALA A 292 -10.18 -31.24 -3.19
CA ALA A 292 -11.47 -30.58 -3.32
C ALA A 292 -11.32 -29.06 -3.66
N LYS A 293 -12.40 -28.48 -4.23
CA LYS A 293 -12.65 -27.04 -4.16
C LYS A 293 -13.01 -26.74 -2.69
N GLY A 294 -12.04 -26.25 -1.92
CA GLY A 294 -12.21 -26.04 -0.48
C GLY A 294 -12.08 -24.57 -0.11
N THR A 295 -12.54 -24.26 1.07
CA THR A 295 -12.28 -23.01 1.76
C THR A 295 -10.81 -22.93 2.20
N PHE A 296 -10.37 -21.78 2.68
CA PHE A 296 -9.04 -21.62 3.29
C PHE A 296 -8.77 -22.69 4.37
N TRP A 297 -9.77 -23.02 5.18
CA TRP A 297 -9.63 -23.97 6.31
C TRP A 297 -9.46 -25.41 5.84
N ASP A 298 -10.04 -25.80 4.70
CA ASP A 298 -9.87 -27.13 4.11
C ASP A 298 -8.44 -27.35 3.60
N ILE A 299 -7.82 -26.29 3.08
CA ILE A 299 -6.45 -26.34 2.55
C ILE A 299 -5.37 -25.91 3.57
N TYR A 300 -5.77 -25.51 4.77
CA TYR A 300 -4.90 -24.95 5.81
C TYR A 300 -3.61 -25.75 6.02
N ASN A 301 -3.72 -27.05 6.21
CA ASN A 301 -2.57 -27.92 6.47
C ASN A 301 -1.62 -28.11 5.28
N TYR A 302 -2.09 -27.81 4.06
CA TYR A 302 -1.31 -27.93 2.82
C TYR A 302 -0.62 -26.61 2.41
N LEU A 303 -0.97 -25.51 3.07
CA LEU A 303 -0.35 -24.20 2.85
C LEU A 303 1.06 -24.11 3.48
N PRO A 304 1.95 -23.25 2.97
CA PRO A 304 3.19 -22.90 3.64
C PRO A 304 2.94 -22.44 5.08
N ARG A 305 3.86 -22.73 6.01
CA ARG A 305 3.69 -22.45 7.44
C ARG A 305 3.33 -20.97 7.70
N GLU A 306 4.03 -20.04 7.07
CA GLU A 306 3.78 -18.60 7.19
C GLU A 306 2.36 -18.22 6.76
N THR A 307 1.88 -18.79 5.65
CA THR A 307 0.55 -18.52 5.11
C THR A 307 -0.57 -19.06 5.99
N ARG A 308 -0.32 -20.14 6.75
CA ARG A 308 -1.32 -20.66 7.71
C ARG A 308 -1.67 -19.63 8.77
N GLY A 309 -0.69 -18.84 9.23
CA GLY A 309 -0.91 -17.78 10.20
C GLY A 309 -1.51 -16.51 9.63
N TYR A 310 -1.40 -16.29 8.32
CA TYR A 310 -1.70 -15.02 7.70
C TYR A 310 -3.19 -14.66 7.72
N VAL A 311 -4.09 -15.57 7.36
CA VAL A 311 -5.55 -15.34 7.44
C VAL A 311 -6.04 -15.26 8.89
N PRO A 312 -5.63 -16.14 9.83
CA PRO A 312 -5.92 -15.93 11.24
C PRO A 312 -5.46 -14.58 11.80
N ALA A 313 -4.26 -14.11 11.41
CA ALA A 313 -3.75 -12.81 11.79
C ALA A 313 -4.61 -11.66 11.23
N PHE A 314 -5.06 -11.77 9.96
CA PHE A 314 -6.00 -10.82 9.36
C PHE A 314 -7.30 -10.73 10.17
N ILE A 315 -7.89 -11.87 10.54
CA ILE A 315 -9.13 -11.92 11.34
C ILE A 315 -8.89 -11.28 12.71
N ALA A 316 -7.79 -11.62 13.36
CA ALA A 316 -7.44 -11.10 14.68
C ALA A 316 -7.14 -9.60 14.67
N ALA A 317 -6.43 -9.10 13.66
CA ALA A 317 -6.20 -7.67 13.49
C ALA A 317 -7.53 -6.93 13.22
N THR A 318 -8.41 -7.48 12.38
CA THR A 318 -9.76 -6.95 12.15
C THR A 318 -10.53 -6.86 13.46
N TYR A 319 -10.54 -7.93 14.25
CA TYR A 319 -11.16 -7.96 15.58
C TYR A 319 -10.57 -6.90 16.51
N ALA A 320 -9.24 -6.86 16.63
CA ALA A 320 -8.56 -5.93 17.52
C ALA A 320 -8.85 -4.46 17.17
N PHE A 321 -8.90 -4.11 15.88
CA PHE A 321 -9.22 -2.77 15.40
C PHE A 321 -10.68 -2.37 15.61
N HIS A 322 -11.60 -3.33 15.74
CA HIS A 322 -13.01 -3.05 16.07
C HIS A 322 -13.26 -2.95 17.58
N TYR A 323 -12.51 -3.71 18.38
CA TYR A 323 -12.78 -3.90 19.81
C TYR A 323 -11.63 -3.47 20.72
N TYR A 324 -10.69 -2.62 20.24
CA TYR A 324 -9.53 -2.16 21.03
C TYR A 324 -9.94 -1.52 22.38
N ASN A 325 -10.99 -0.69 22.37
CA ASN A 325 -11.50 -0.05 23.60
C ASN A 325 -11.97 -1.06 24.66
N GLN A 326 -12.66 -2.14 24.20
CA GLN A 326 -13.16 -3.20 25.08
C GLN A 326 -12.03 -4.08 25.65
N HIS A 327 -10.83 -3.99 25.08
CA HIS A 327 -9.62 -4.63 25.58
C HIS A 327 -8.67 -3.66 26.30
N GLY A 328 -9.12 -2.41 26.58
CA GLY A 328 -8.31 -1.41 27.28
C GLY A 328 -7.08 -0.94 26.49
N ILE A 329 -7.09 -1.09 25.17
CA ILE A 329 -5.99 -0.63 24.32
C ILE A 329 -6.21 0.86 23.99
N ASN A 330 -5.27 1.70 24.41
CA ASN A 330 -5.28 3.13 24.10
C ASN A 330 -4.64 3.39 22.74
N VAL A 331 -5.14 4.39 22.01
CA VAL A 331 -4.56 4.82 20.75
C VAL A 331 -3.35 5.73 21.02
N THR A 332 -2.20 5.44 20.41
CA THR A 332 -1.02 6.30 20.47
C THR A 332 -0.87 7.01 19.12
N ALA A 333 -1.22 8.29 19.07
CA ALA A 333 -1.07 9.09 17.87
C ALA A 333 0.41 9.24 17.47
N PRO A 334 0.76 9.08 16.19
CA PRO A 334 2.11 9.36 15.71
C PRO A 334 2.35 10.87 15.66
N PRO A 335 3.58 11.35 15.91
CA PRO A 335 3.93 12.76 15.81
C PRO A 335 4.09 13.20 14.35
N MET A 336 3.03 13.11 13.56
CA MET A 336 3.03 13.49 12.14
C MET A 336 1.77 14.29 11.81
N PRO A 337 1.84 15.21 10.81
CA PRO A 337 0.69 16.00 10.42
C PRO A 337 -0.39 15.12 9.81
N VAL A 338 -1.61 15.24 10.34
CA VAL A 338 -2.79 14.49 9.83
C VAL A 338 -3.30 15.12 8.54
N ALA A 339 -3.29 16.46 8.47
CA ALA A 339 -3.76 17.20 7.30
C ALA A 339 -2.60 17.48 6.33
N THR A 340 -2.62 16.81 5.19
CA THR A 340 -1.60 16.94 4.13
C THR A 340 -2.25 17.19 2.78
N ASP A 341 -1.51 17.83 1.87
CA ASP A 341 -1.90 17.96 0.46
C ASP A 341 -0.69 17.74 -0.44
N THR A 342 -0.93 17.54 -1.73
CA THR A 342 0.10 17.14 -2.69
C THR A 342 0.15 18.13 -3.85
N ILE A 343 1.35 18.61 -4.14
CA ILE A 343 1.65 19.44 -5.31
C ILE A 343 2.49 18.66 -6.32
N MET A 344 2.37 19.02 -7.60
CA MET A 344 3.17 18.42 -8.67
C MET A 344 4.42 19.26 -8.95
N VAL A 345 5.57 18.66 -8.71
CA VAL A 345 6.89 19.28 -8.93
C VAL A 345 7.39 18.93 -10.32
N SER A 346 7.86 19.92 -11.07
CA SER A 346 8.34 19.80 -12.46
C SER A 346 9.84 20.03 -12.64
N ASN A 347 10.59 20.23 -11.55
CA ASN A 347 12.03 20.40 -11.57
C ASN A 347 12.71 19.38 -10.65
N VAL A 348 13.91 18.94 -11.03
CA VAL A 348 14.73 18.12 -10.13
C VAL A 348 15.04 18.92 -8.87
N MET A 349 14.74 18.38 -7.70
CA MET A 349 15.05 19.04 -6.44
C MET A 349 15.40 18.02 -5.36
N HIS A 350 16.09 18.47 -4.33
CA HIS A 350 16.37 17.74 -3.12
C HIS A 350 15.43 18.20 -2.01
N LEU A 351 14.93 17.29 -1.18
CA LEU A 351 14.01 17.63 -0.08
C LEU A 351 14.60 18.67 0.88
N GLU A 352 15.94 18.70 1.06
CA GLU A 352 16.62 19.70 1.88
C GLU A 352 16.47 21.13 1.33
N GLN A 353 16.33 21.32 0.01
CA GLN A 353 16.05 22.63 -0.56
C GLN A 353 14.69 23.14 -0.10
N VAL A 354 13.71 22.25 -0.02
CA VAL A 354 12.37 22.56 0.50
C VAL A 354 12.46 22.80 2.00
N ALA A 355 13.00 21.82 2.76
CA ALA A 355 13.10 21.86 4.21
C ALA A 355 13.69 23.16 4.73
N SER A 356 14.86 23.53 4.20
CA SER A 356 15.61 24.72 4.64
C SER A 356 15.09 26.06 4.09
N THR A 357 14.17 26.05 3.11
CA THR A 357 13.58 27.31 2.58
C THR A 357 12.29 27.65 3.29
N ILE A 358 11.43 26.67 3.57
CA ILE A 358 10.14 26.90 4.23
C ILE A 358 10.14 26.54 5.71
N ASP A 359 11.30 26.24 6.28
CA ASP A 359 11.51 25.95 7.70
C ASP A 359 10.67 24.77 8.20
N ILE A 360 10.66 23.66 7.44
CA ILE A 360 10.00 22.40 7.79
C ILE A 360 11.04 21.32 8.09
N PRO A 361 10.87 20.49 9.14
CA PRO A 361 11.77 19.39 9.41
C PRO A 361 11.92 18.44 8.21
N ILE A 362 13.15 18.09 7.84
CA ILE A 362 13.39 17.19 6.72
C ILE A 362 12.79 15.82 6.95
N GLU A 363 12.75 15.34 8.20
CA GLU A 363 12.13 14.07 8.56
C GLU A 363 10.62 14.08 8.27
N THR A 364 9.93 15.21 8.46
CA THR A 364 8.53 15.36 8.05
C THR A 364 8.38 15.15 6.55
N LEU A 365 9.25 15.74 5.74
CA LEU A 365 9.22 15.59 4.28
C LEU A 365 9.53 14.15 3.86
N ARG A 366 10.51 13.50 4.48
CA ARG A 366 10.84 12.09 4.23
C ARG A 366 9.68 11.15 4.56
N GLN A 367 8.97 11.43 5.66
CA GLN A 367 7.81 10.65 6.08
C GLN A 367 6.64 10.77 5.12
N LEU A 368 6.38 11.98 4.67
CA LEU A 368 5.28 12.26 3.74
C LEU A 368 5.61 11.84 2.30
N ASN A 369 6.91 11.63 1.98
CA ASN A 369 7.39 11.31 0.64
C ASN A 369 8.38 10.12 0.67
N PRO A 370 8.02 8.98 1.26
CA PRO A 370 8.94 7.87 1.50
C PRO A 370 9.38 7.15 0.22
N GLN A 371 8.77 7.45 -0.93
CA GLN A 371 9.13 6.93 -2.24
C GLN A 371 10.43 7.51 -2.80
N TYR A 372 10.87 8.68 -2.31
CA TYR A 372 12.08 9.32 -2.84
C TYR A 372 13.33 8.80 -2.15
N ARG A 373 14.17 8.16 -2.92
CA ARG A 373 15.49 7.71 -2.49
C ARG A 373 16.46 8.88 -2.54
N LEU A 374 17.41 8.90 -1.61
CA LEU A 374 18.43 9.94 -1.55
C LEU A 374 17.83 11.36 -1.43
N ASP A 375 16.60 11.48 -0.96
CA ASP A 375 15.85 12.74 -0.83
C ASP A 375 15.73 13.53 -2.15
N ILE A 376 15.80 12.87 -3.31
CA ILE A 376 15.77 13.49 -4.63
C ILE A 376 14.42 13.23 -5.32
N ILE A 377 13.74 14.31 -5.73
CA ILE A 377 12.59 14.29 -6.62
C ILE A 377 13.13 14.41 -8.06
N PRO A 378 13.09 13.35 -8.89
CA PRO A 378 13.74 13.34 -10.19
C PRO A 378 12.88 13.92 -11.32
N ALA A 379 12.28 15.09 -11.10
CA ALA A 379 11.31 15.71 -12.00
C ALA A 379 11.95 16.42 -13.20
N ALA A 380 12.84 15.73 -13.93
CA ALA A 380 13.48 16.27 -15.13
C ALA A 380 12.65 16.07 -16.41
N THR A 381 11.94 14.94 -16.51
CA THR A 381 11.21 14.55 -17.74
C THR A 381 9.71 14.41 -17.54
N LYS A 382 9.27 14.29 -16.30
CA LYS A 382 7.85 14.28 -15.90
C LYS A 382 7.72 14.91 -14.53
N SER A 383 6.50 15.36 -14.20
CA SER A 383 6.22 15.87 -12.85
C SER A 383 6.07 14.73 -11.85
N TYR A 384 6.45 14.99 -10.61
CA TYR A 384 6.33 14.07 -9.49
C TYR A 384 5.58 14.71 -8.31
N PRO A 385 4.84 13.93 -7.51
CA PRO A 385 4.12 14.47 -6.36
C PRO A 385 5.08 14.84 -5.22
N LEU A 386 4.84 15.96 -4.56
CA LEU A 386 5.44 16.32 -3.28
C LEU A 386 4.30 16.55 -2.29
N THR A 387 4.23 15.73 -1.27
CA THR A 387 3.25 15.83 -0.19
C THR A 387 3.80 16.68 0.94
N LEU A 388 3.01 17.67 1.39
CA LEU A 388 3.35 18.63 2.42
C LEU A 388 2.20 18.71 3.45
N PRO A 389 2.47 19.15 4.70
CA PRO A 389 1.40 19.56 5.59
C PRO A 389 0.62 20.73 4.94
N ILE A 390 -0.71 20.73 5.06
CA ILE A 390 -1.58 21.77 4.45
C ILE A 390 -1.15 23.16 4.90
N ARG A 391 -0.76 23.34 6.16
CA ARG A 391 -0.32 24.62 6.71
C ARG A 391 0.91 25.21 6.00
N ASP A 392 1.79 24.34 5.46
CA ASP A 392 3.06 24.77 4.85
C ASP A 392 2.93 24.95 3.33
N LEU A 393 1.80 24.57 2.74
CA LEU A 393 1.57 24.59 1.30
C LEU A 393 1.61 26.01 0.71
N SER A 394 0.99 26.98 1.37
CA SER A 394 1.02 28.38 0.92
C SER A 394 2.44 28.98 0.97
N HIS A 395 3.22 28.61 1.98
CA HIS A 395 4.61 29.01 2.12
C HIS A 395 5.48 28.39 1.02
N TYR A 396 5.26 27.11 0.70
CA TYR A 396 5.94 26.47 -0.43
C TYR A 396 5.63 27.18 -1.75
N ILE A 397 4.35 27.47 -2.04
CA ILE A 397 3.94 28.15 -3.29
C ILE A 397 4.58 29.52 -3.40
N ALA A 398 4.60 30.31 -2.31
CA ALA A 398 5.21 31.63 -2.27
C ALA A 398 6.74 31.58 -2.46
N SER A 399 7.39 30.49 -2.01
CA SER A 399 8.86 30.34 -2.02
C SER A 399 9.35 29.44 -3.17
N GLU A 400 8.50 29.02 -4.10
CA GLU A 400 8.85 28.04 -5.15
C GLU A 400 10.07 28.48 -5.99
N ALA A 401 10.19 29.77 -6.32
CA ALA A 401 11.32 30.31 -7.06
C ALA A 401 12.63 30.24 -6.25
N ASP A 402 12.57 30.54 -4.96
CA ASP A 402 13.73 30.50 -4.05
C ASP A 402 14.18 29.05 -3.82
N ILE A 403 13.24 28.11 -3.66
CA ILE A 403 13.53 26.68 -3.56
C ILE A 403 14.26 26.19 -4.80
N LYS A 404 13.79 26.56 -6.00
CA LYS A 404 14.41 26.16 -7.27
C LYS A 404 15.82 26.75 -7.46
N ASN A 405 16.04 27.96 -6.99
CA ASN A 405 17.31 28.68 -7.12
C ASN A 405 18.29 28.39 -5.98
N LYS A 406 17.83 27.75 -4.91
CA LYS A 406 18.68 27.40 -3.79
C LYS A 406 19.77 26.43 -4.22
N ASP A 407 20.98 26.62 -3.72
CA ASP A 407 22.19 25.92 -4.16
C ASP A 407 21.98 24.40 -4.27
N SER A 408 22.18 23.89 -5.49
CA SER A 408 21.99 22.49 -5.84
C SER A 408 23.24 21.63 -5.54
N ILE A 409 24.03 21.99 -4.52
CA ILE A 409 25.23 21.24 -4.10
C ILE A 409 24.91 19.76 -3.93
N TYR A 410 23.75 19.45 -3.37
CA TYR A 410 23.25 18.07 -3.18
C TYR A 410 22.97 17.33 -4.49
N LEU A 411 22.82 18.03 -5.62
CA LEU A 411 22.47 17.46 -6.91
C LEU A 411 23.67 17.34 -7.87
N LYS A 412 24.79 18.06 -7.61
CA LYS A 412 25.97 18.07 -8.51
C LYS A 412 26.55 16.67 -8.74
N GLU A 413 26.49 15.80 -7.74
CA GLU A 413 26.97 14.42 -7.87
C GLU A 413 26.06 13.52 -8.69
N TYR A 414 24.74 13.82 -8.73
CA TYR A 414 23.70 12.97 -9.34
C TYR A 414 23.21 13.51 -10.69
N ILE A 415 23.44 14.81 -10.98
CA ILE A 415 23.03 15.45 -12.23
C ILE A 415 24.10 15.31 -13.34
N ASP A 416 25.33 14.91 -13.03
CA ASP A 416 26.30 14.63 -14.09
C ASP A 416 25.81 13.46 -14.95
N PRO A 417 25.42 13.70 -16.24
CA PRO A 417 24.92 12.65 -17.11
C PRO A 417 25.87 11.44 -17.22
N ARG A 418 27.19 11.70 -17.10
CA ARG A 418 28.24 10.66 -17.13
C ARG A 418 28.22 9.78 -15.89
N LYS A 419 27.84 10.33 -14.71
CA LYS A 419 27.65 9.54 -13.48
C LYS A 419 26.34 8.77 -13.51
N VAL A 420 25.25 9.33 -14.03
CA VAL A 420 23.97 8.64 -14.24
C VAL A 420 24.14 7.47 -15.20
N ASP A 421 24.91 7.65 -16.28
CA ASP A 421 25.26 6.54 -17.19
C ASP A 421 26.18 5.52 -16.53
N SER A 422 27.11 5.93 -15.67
CA SER A 422 27.97 4.99 -14.91
C SER A 422 27.17 4.21 -13.85
N ILE A 423 26.16 4.81 -13.22
CA ILE A 423 25.21 4.15 -12.31
C ILE A 423 24.32 3.17 -13.11
N ARG A 424 23.80 3.58 -14.27
CA ARG A 424 23.08 2.68 -15.20
C ARG A 424 23.96 1.53 -15.69
N VAL A 425 25.22 1.78 -16.00
CA VAL A 425 26.19 0.74 -16.38
C VAL A 425 26.49 -0.16 -15.20
N ALA A 426 26.65 0.37 -13.98
CA ALA A 426 26.84 -0.41 -12.75
C ALA A 426 25.59 -1.24 -12.40
N GLU A 427 24.37 -0.71 -12.55
CA GLU A 427 23.12 -1.47 -12.42
C GLU A 427 22.98 -2.55 -13.50
N ASN A 428 23.41 -2.28 -14.72
CA ASN A 428 23.40 -3.27 -15.80
C ASN A 428 24.50 -4.33 -15.63
N THR A 429 25.66 -3.99 -15.02
CA THR A 429 26.69 -4.95 -14.66
C THR A 429 26.31 -5.75 -13.41
N SER A 430 25.50 -5.24 -12.50
CA SER A 430 24.95 -6.01 -11.37
C SER A 430 23.94 -7.09 -11.79
N LYS A 431 23.50 -7.10 -13.05
CA LYS A 431 22.66 -8.18 -13.63
C LYS A 431 23.43 -9.45 -13.90
N SER A 432 24.76 -9.43 -13.86
CA SER A 432 25.59 -10.61 -14.02
C SER A 432 26.39 -10.91 -12.75
N ILE A 433 26.34 -12.18 -12.31
CA ILE A 433 27.17 -12.71 -11.23
C ILE A 433 28.32 -13.48 -11.87
N THR A 434 29.51 -13.30 -11.35
CA THR A 434 30.66 -14.17 -11.71
C THR A 434 30.70 -15.33 -10.72
N HIS A 435 30.46 -16.56 -11.20
CA HIS A 435 30.64 -17.78 -10.43
C HIS A 435 32.01 -18.40 -10.76
N THR A 436 32.81 -18.70 -9.75
CA THR A 436 34.09 -19.44 -9.92
C THR A 436 33.80 -20.91 -9.64
N VAL A 437 34.07 -21.75 -10.65
CA VAL A 437 33.82 -23.21 -10.59
C VAL A 437 34.71 -23.85 -9.53
N ARG A 438 34.12 -24.59 -8.60
CA ARG A 438 34.80 -25.32 -7.54
C ARG A 438 34.92 -26.81 -7.89
N SER A 439 35.81 -27.52 -7.19
CA SER A 439 35.94 -28.97 -7.35
C SER A 439 34.60 -29.68 -7.13
N GLY A 440 34.23 -30.59 -8.04
CA GLY A 440 32.95 -31.34 -7.98
C GLY A 440 31.71 -30.60 -8.52
N GLU A 441 31.83 -29.35 -8.91
CA GLU A 441 30.67 -28.64 -9.50
C GLU A 441 30.49 -29.01 -10.98
N THR A 442 29.25 -29.23 -11.36
CA THR A 442 28.83 -29.44 -12.75
C THR A 442 28.04 -28.24 -13.26
N LEU A 443 28.02 -28.00 -14.57
CA LEU A 443 27.26 -26.91 -15.17
C LEU A 443 25.78 -27.01 -14.83
N GLY A 444 25.23 -28.24 -14.73
CA GLY A 444 23.85 -28.46 -14.30
C GLY A 444 23.58 -28.12 -12.84
N GLY A 445 24.53 -28.37 -11.94
CA GLY A 445 24.48 -27.98 -10.54
C GLY A 445 24.53 -26.45 -10.38
N ILE A 446 25.43 -25.80 -11.10
CA ILE A 446 25.56 -24.33 -11.12
C ILE A 446 24.28 -23.70 -11.71
N ALA A 447 23.72 -24.25 -12.79
CA ALA A 447 22.49 -23.78 -13.40
C ALA A 447 21.31 -23.84 -12.42
N ARG A 448 21.16 -24.92 -11.67
CA ARG A 448 20.13 -25.07 -10.61
C ARG A 448 20.32 -24.06 -9.48
N LYS A 449 21.56 -23.85 -9.03
CA LYS A 449 21.89 -22.91 -7.97
C LYS A 449 21.47 -21.47 -8.29
N TYR A 450 21.55 -21.07 -9.56
CA TYR A 450 21.23 -19.72 -10.00
C TYR A 450 19.86 -19.60 -10.72
N GLY A 451 19.07 -20.67 -10.78
CA GLY A 451 17.75 -20.67 -11.39
C GLY A 451 17.75 -20.42 -12.91
N VAL A 452 18.81 -20.82 -13.60
CA VAL A 452 19.01 -20.65 -15.06
C VAL A 452 19.23 -22.00 -15.73
N SER A 453 19.09 -22.06 -17.06
CA SER A 453 19.37 -23.29 -17.80
C SER A 453 20.90 -23.43 -18.11
N THR A 454 21.37 -24.65 -18.24
CA THR A 454 22.75 -24.94 -18.69
C THR A 454 23.04 -24.31 -20.05
N ARG A 455 22.05 -24.28 -20.93
CA ARG A 455 22.15 -23.65 -22.26
C ARG A 455 22.41 -22.14 -22.18
N GLN A 456 21.76 -21.44 -21.25
CA GLN A 456 21.98 -20.01 -21.01
C GLN A 456 23.41 -19.75 -20.49
N ILE A 457 23.88 -20.54 -19.50
CA ILE A 457 25.26 -20.37 -19.00
C ILE A 457 26.27 -20.62 -20.12
N MET A 458 26.05 -21.63 -20.97
CA MET A 458 26.89 -21.89 -22.11
C MET A 458 26.95 -20.73 -23.10
N GLN A 459 25.77 -20.17 -23.42
CA GLN A 459 25.65 -19.04 -24.34
C GLN A 459 26.36 -17.78 -23.79
N TRP A 460 26.17 -17.44 -22.51
CA TRP A 460 26.81 -16.27 -21.89
C TRP A 460 28.30 -16.38 -21.75
N ASN A 461 28.85 -17.60 -21.80
CA ASN A 461 30.29 -17.88 -21.61
C ASN A 461 30.98 -18.51 -22.84
N ASN A 462 30.28 -18.55 -23.99
CA ASN A 462 30.77 -19.16 -25.23
C ASN A 462 31.29 -20.59 -25.04
N LEU A 463 30.65 -21.36 -24.16
CA LEU A 463 31.03 -22.74 -23.89
C LEU A 463 30.48 -23.68 -24.96
N LYS A 464 31.38 -24.42 -25.63
CA LYS A 464 31.00 -25.41 -26.65
C LYS A 464 30.57 -26.76 -26.06
N ASN A 465 30.93 -27.04 -24.81
CA ASN A 465 30.65 -28.33 -24.16
C ASN A 465 30.38 -28.13 -22.67
N ALA A 466 29.20 -28.57 -22.21
CA ALA A 466 28.76 -28.47 -20.83
C ALA A 466 29.61 -29.27 -19.82
N ASN A 467 30.26 -30.31 -20.29
CA ASN A 467 31.06 -31.24 -19.46
C ASN A 467 32.55 -30.86 -19.33
N LYS A 468 32.97 -29.79 -20.02
CA LYS A 468 34.36 -29.32 -19.96
C LYS A 468 34.51 -28.07 -19.10
N LEU A 469 34.14 -28.16 -17.85
CA LEU A 469 34.44 -27.10 -16.86
C LEU A 469 35.83 -27.34 -16.23
N ARG A 470 36.55 -26.22 -16.00
CA ARG A 470 37.83 -26.25 -15.27
C ARG A 470 37.62 -25.67 -13.87
N ILE A 471 38.20 -26.28 -12.85
CA ILE A 471 38.26 -25.71 -11.50
C ILE A 471 38.94 -24.35 -11.59
N GLY A 472 38.36 -23.32 -10.94
CA GLY A 472 38.82 -21.94 -11.03
C GLY A 472 38.28 -21.17 -12.24
N GLN A 473 37.56 -21.80 -13.17
CA GLN A 473 36.95 -21.11 -14.31
C GLN A 473 35.87 -20.13 -13.84
N ARG A 474 35.96 -18.91 -14.33
CA ARG A 474 34.98 -17.86 -14.02
C ARG A 474 33.85 -17.91 -15.04
N LEU A 475 32.62 -18.12 -14.58
CA LEU A 475 31.40 -18.16 -15.41
C LEU A 475 30.57 -16.91 -15.13
N ARG A 476 30.25 -16.18 -16.18
CA ARG A 476 29.27 -15.10 -16.14
C ARG A 476 27.88 -15.71 -16.14
N ILE A 477 27.06 -15.35 -15.17
CA ILE A 477 25.67 -15.81 -15.02
C ILE A 477 24.78 -14.57 -14.96
N GLU A 478 23.87 -14.41 -15.91
CA GLU A 478 22.91 -13.32 -15.91
C GLU A 478 21.70 -13.72 -15.05
N ARG A 479 21.29 -12.84 -14.12
CA ARG A 479 20.06 -13.06 -13.36
C ARG A 479 18.87 -12.87 -14.27
N ARG A 480 17.94 -13.84 -14.30
CA ARG A 480 16.63 -13.63 -14.91
C ARG A 480 15.92 -12.49 -14.18
N ARG A 481 15.30 -11.60 -14.96
CA ARG A 481 14.28 -10.66 -14.46
C ARG A 481 13.07 -11.39 -13.93
#